data_d1d6e1d1991e62a15f39cdbe1e90831f
#
_entry.id   d1d6e1d1991e62a15f39cdbe1e90831f
#
_cell.length_a   1.000
_cell.length_b   1.000
_cell.length_c   1.000
_cell.angle_alpha   90.00
_cell.angle_beta   90.00
_cell.angle_gamma   90.00
#
_symmetry.space_group_name_H-M   'P 1'
#
loop_
_entity.id
_entity.type
_entity.pdbx_description
1 polymer ?
#
loop_
_entity_poly.entity_id
_entity_poly.type
_entity_poly.pdbx_seq_one_letter_code
_entity_poly.pdbx_strand_id
1 'polypeptide(L)'
;TFQSDSDCEILLPLYKEYGIDMFAKLDAEFACIIYDGEAKEYIAARDPIGIRPLYYGYDSNGVILFASEAKNLVGLTDQIFPFPPGHYYKGGEFICYRDIAKVDQICHDDLETVCHKIHDKLVAGVEKRLVADAKVGFLLSGGLDSSLVCAIAAKKSKEPIRTFAIGMSEDAIDLKYAKQVAEYIGSDHAEVIITKEDVLEALETVVQLLGTFDITTIRASMGMYLLCKAIHETTDIRVLLTGEISDELFGYKYTDFAPDAAAFQAEAVKRIRELHMYDVLRADRCISVNSLEARVPFGDLDFVQYVMSVDPEMKLNKYNKGKYLLRHAFEDGDYLPHEILWREKAAFSDAVGHSMVDYLKEYAEGCYTEEEFEAKR
;
A
#
# COMPACT_ATOMS: atom_id res chain seq x y z
N THR A 1 31.92 6.26 7.71
CA THR A 1 31.78 4.78 7.81
C THR A 1 30.60 4.53 8.74
N PHE A 2 29.65 3.74 8.31
CA PHE A 2 28.53 3.29 9.14
C PHE A 2 29.06 2.37 10.25
N GLN A 3 28.41 2.40 11.42
CA GLN A 3 28.79 1.64 12.60
C GLN A 3 27.84 0.47 12.90
N SER A 4 26.67 0.46 12.25
CA SER A 4 25.65 -0.57 12.37
C SER A 4 25.18 -1.06 11.00
N ASP A 5 24.38 -2.13 11.00
CA ASP A 5 23.71 -2.64 9.80
C ASP A 5 22.29 -2.07 9.63
N SER A 6 21.91 -1.08 10.48
CA SER A 6 20.59 -0.44 10.41
C SER A 6 20.54 0.60 9.30
N ASP A 7 19.53 0.53 8.45
CA ASP A 7 19.21 1.54 7.43
C ASP A 7 18.92 2.92 8.04
N CYS A 8 18.40 2.97 9.26
CA CYS A 8 18.14 4.22 9.98
C CYS A 8 19.40 5.03 10.30
N GLU A 9 20.59 4.41 10.30
CA GLU A 9 21.85 5.11 10.60
C GLU A 9 22.14 6.23 9.60
N ILE A 10 21.63 6.13 8.36
CA ILE A 10 21.82 7.15 7.32
C ILE A 10 21.21 8.51 7.69
N LEU A 11 20.18 8.54 8.53
CA LEU A 11 19.43 9.77 8.82
C LEU A 11 20.30 10.85 9.48
N LEU A 12 21.11 10.47 10.47
CA LEU A 12 21.96 11.44 11.19
C LEU A 12 23.11 11.99 10.34
N PRO A 13 23.84 11.19 9.56
CA PRO A 13 24.82 11.70 8.60
C PRO A 13 24.21 12.65 7.56
N LEU A 14 23.05 12.28 6.99
CA LEU A 14 22.36 13.12 6.02
C LEU A 14 21.90 14.45 6.65
N TYR A 15 21.36 14.41 7.87
CA TYR A 15 20.94 15.62 8.56
C TYR A 15 22.13 16.56 8.84
N LYS A 16 23.26 16.00 9.23
CA LYS A 16 24.48 16.79 9.48
C LYS A 16 25.02 17.45 8.21
N GLU A 17 24.90 16.79 7.06
CA GLU A 17 25.44 17.29 5.80
C GLU A 17 24.46 18.23 5.06
N TYR A 18 23.18 17.89 5.04
CA TYR A 18 22.17 18.59 4.22
C TYR A 18 21.10 19.33 5.05
N GLY A 19 21.12 19.19 6.38
CA GLY A 19 20.03 19.74 7.21
C GLY A 19 18.69 19.15 6.80
N ILE A 20 17.66 20.00 6.71
CA ILE A 20 16.30 19.60 6.32
C ILE A 20 16.18 19.16 4.86
N ASP A 21 17.10 19.57 3.98
CA ASP A 21 17.10 19.18 2.57
C ASP A 21 17.38 17.68 2.38
N MET A 22 17.79 16.98 3.44
CA MET A 22 17.94 15.53 3.44
C MET A 22 16.69 14.79 3.03
N PHE A 23 15.49 15.27 3.45
CA PHE A 23 14.23 14.58 3.18
C PHE A 23 13.93 14.44 1.69
N ALA A 24 14.33 15.43 0.88
CA ALA A 24 14.19 15.36 -0.57
C ALA A 24 15.16 14.36 -1.24
N LYS A 25 16.19 13.92 -0.52
CA LYS A 25 17.20 12.96 -1.01
C LYS A 25 16.90 11.51 -0.60
N LEU A 26 15.97 11.30 0.32
CA LEU A 26 15.57 9.96 0.76
C LEU A 26 14.69 9.27 -0.29
N ASP A 27 15.09 8.07 -0.67
CA ASP A 27 14.26 7.10 -1.39
C ASP A 27 13.91 5.99 -0.39
N ALA A 28 12.92 6.25 0.46
CA ALA A 28 12.58 5.40 1.60
C ALA A 28 11.10 5.52 1.99
N GLU A 29 10.60 4.50 2.64
CA GLU A 29 9.29 4.44 3.29
C GLU A 29 9.48 4.77 4.77
N PHE A 30 9.18 5.99 5.20
CA PHE A 30 9.55 6.44 6.54
C PHE A 30 8.56 7.39 7.22
N ALA A 31 8.56 7.33 8.55
CA ALA A 31 8.09 8.38 9.44
C ALA A 31 9.13 8.53 10.55
N CYS A 32 9.66 9.73 10.75
CA CYS A 32 10.73 9.94 11.72
C CYS A 32 10.55 11.24 12.50
N ILE A 33 11.15 11.25 13.68
CA ILE A 33 11.28 12.44 14.53
C ILE A 33 12.77 12.56 14.89
N ILE A 34 13.37 13.71 14.55
CA ILE A 34 14.75 14.05 14.86
C ILE A 34 14.74 15.13 15.92
N TYR A 35 15.47 14.94 17.01
CA TYR A 35 15.75 15.98 17.98
C TYR A 35 17.14 16.56 17.76
N ASP A 36 17.20 17.85 17.44
CA ASP A 36 18.44 18.60 17.36
C ASP A 36 18.79 19.20 18.73
N GLY A 37 19.75 18.61 19.41
CA GLY A 37 20.16 19.00 20.76
C GLY A 37 20.87 20.36 20.83
N GLU A 38 21.47 20.83 19.72
CA GLU A 38 22.11 22.14 19.64
C GLU A 38 21.06 23.25 19.44
N ALA A 39 20.17 23.05 18.49
CA ALA A 39 19.06 23.97 18.23
C ALA A 39 17.93 23.84 19.26
N LYS A 40 17.90 22.75 20.06
CA LYS A 40 16.80 22.38 20.99
C LYS A 40 15.45 22.32 20.31
N GLU A 41 15.42 21.72 19.13
CA GLU A 41 14.28 21.71 18.24
C GLU A 41 13.94 20.30 17.79
N TYR A 42 12.65 20.03 17.60
CA TYR A 42 12.15 18.78 17.00
C TYR A 42 11.81 18.99 15.53
N ILE A 43 12.18 18.01 14.73
CA ILE A 43 11.83 17.93 13.32
C ILE A 43 11.11 16.59 13.14
N ALA A 44 9.88 16.62 12.67
CA ALA A 44 9.15 15.41 12.27
C ALA A 44 9.01 15.38 10.76
N ALA A 45 9.09 14.20 10.14
CA ALA A 45 8.89 14.08 8.69
C ALA A 45 8.26 12.74 8.32
N ARG A 46 7.56 12.72 7.19
CA ARG A 46 6.88 11.56 6.65
C ARG A 46 7.17 11.40 5.16
N ASP A 47 7.31 10.16 4.68
CA ASP A 47 7.57 9.84 3.28
C ASP A 47 6.53 10.45 2.32
N PRO A 48 6.86 10.62 1.00
CA PRO A 48 6.02 11.34 0.05
C PRO A 48 4.66 10.71 -0.25
N ILE A 49 4.46 9.43 0.05
CA ILE A 49 3.19 8.71 -0.13
C ILE A 49 2.46 8.57 1.22
N GLY A 50 3.21 8.61 2.33
CA GLY A 50 2.71 8.35 3.66
C GLY A 50 2.52 6.85 3.92
N ILE A 51 3.43 6.03 3.38
CA ILE A 51 3.44 4.58 3.59
C ILE A 51 3.57 4.26 5.06
N ARG A 52 4.54 4.92 5.74
CA ARG A 52 4.64 4.81 7.19
C ARG A 52 3.70 5.79 7.87
N PRO A 53 2.89 5.31 8.83
CA PRO A 53 1.89 6.16 9.48
C PRO A 53 2.53 7.14 10.47
N LEU A 54 2.00 8.36 10.48
CA LEU A 54 2.30 9.38 11.47
C LEU A 54 1.07 10.25 11.67
N TYR A 55 0.74 10.54 12.93
CA TYR A 55 -0.36 11.38 13.35
C TYR A 55 0.15 12.47 14.27
N TYR A 56 -0.59 13.58 14.36
CA TYR A 56 -0.29 14.65 15.28
C TYR A 56 -1.55 15.27 15.89
N GLY A 57 -1.36 15.98 16.95
CA GLY A 57 -2.36 16.82 17.61
C GLY A 57 -1.68 17.82 18.52
N TYR A 58 -2.47 18.66 19.18
CA TYR A 58 -1.95 19.65 20.13
C TYR A 58 -2.58 19.43 21.50
N ASP A 59 -1.77 19.45 22.55
CA ASP A 59 -2.29 19.40 23.90
C ASP A 59 -2.97 20.72 24.30
N SER A 60 -3.53 20.78 25.51
CA SER A 60 -4.18 21.97 26.05
C SER A 60 -3.27 23.21 26.21
N ASN A 61 -1.96 23.03 26.13
CA ASN A 61 -0.96 24.10 26.17
C ASN A 61 -0.46 24.51 24.78
N GLY A 62 -0.99 23.88 23.72
CA GLY A 62 -0.56 24.11 22.33
C GLY A 62 0.75 23.42 21.97
N VAL A 63 1.19 22.44 22.76
CA VAL A 63 2.38 21.63 22.43
C VAL A 63 1.98 20.54 21.44
N ILE A 64 2.72 20.42 20.35
CA ILE A 64 2.48 19.38 19.35
C ILE A 64 2.89 18.00 19.89
N LEU A 65 2.04 17.02 19.64
CA LEU A 65 2.24 15.61 19.96
C LEU A 65 2.26 14.79 18.66
N PHE A 66 3.09 13.77 18.63
CA PHE A 66 3.18 12.85 17.50
C PHE A 66 2.98 11.40 17.94
N ALA A 67 2.35 10.60 17.07
CA ALA A 67 2.21 9.17 17.29
C ALA A 67 2.12 8.41 15.94
N SER A 68 2.55 7.16 15.94
CA SER A 68 2.39 6.28 14.78
C SER A 68 0.94 5.80 14.60
N GLU A 69 0.13 5.88 15.65
CA GLU A 69 -1.28 5.50 15.63
C GLU A 69 -2.16 6.56 16.28
N ALA A 70 -3.27 6.92 15.64
CA ALA A 70 -4.20 7.93 16.12
C ALA A 70 -4.70 7.62 17.54
N LYS A 71 -4.97 6.34 17.85
CA LYS A 71 -5.45 5.92 19.18
C LYS A 71 -4.53 6.30 20.34
N ASN A 72 -3.22 6.46 20.09
CA ASN A 72 -2.25 6.84 21.11
C ASN A 72 -2.34 8.35 21.50
N LEU A 73 -3.04 9.14 20.70
CA LEU A 73 -3.29 10.56 20.98
C LEU A 73 -4.67 10.80 21.62
N VAL A 74 -5.53 9.80 21.70
CA VAL A 74 -6.86 9.90 22.31
C VAL A 74 -6.70 10.21 23.78
N GLY A 75 -7.40 11.27 24.24
CA GLY A 75 -7.32 11.75 25.62
C GLY A 75 -6.12 12.67 25.92
N LEU A 76 -5.20 12.84 24.96
CA LEU A 76 -4.07 13.78 25.05
C LEU A 76 -4.31 15.05 24.24
N THR A 77 -5.17 14.98 23.25
CA THR A 77 -5.55 16.08 22.36
C THR A 77 -7.02 15.98 21.96
N ASP A 78 -7.67 17.12 21.71
CA ASP A 78 -9.06 17.18 21.29
C ASP A 78 -9.23 16.89 19.79
N GLN A 79 -8.17 17.08 18.99
CA GLN A 79 -8.17 16.85 17.56
C GLN A 79 -6.93 16.09 17.13
N ILE A 80 -7.13 15.04 16.35
CA ILE A 80 -6.07 14.18 15.83
C ILE A 80 -6.09 14.28 14.32
N PHE A 81 -4.93 14.56 13.75
CA PHE A 81 -4.75 14.72 12.31
C PHE A 81 -3.71 13.72 11.77
N PRO A 82 -3.90 13.19 10.56
CA PRO A 82 -2.81 12.51 9.87
C PRO A 82 -1.72 13.52 9.51
N PHE A 83 -0.46 13.17 9.74
CA PHE A 83 0.67 13.98 9.29
C PHE A 83 0.72 13.97 7.77
N PRO A 84 0.78 15.14 7.09
CA PRO A 84 0.70 15.20 5.64
C PRO A 84 1.91 14.50 4.98
N PRO A 85 1.68 13.61 3.99
CA PRO A 85 2.76 12.98 3.23
C PRO A 85 3.66 13.99 2.53
N GLY A 86 4.95 13.67 2.41
CA GLY A 86 5.92 14.53 1.74
C GLY A 86 6.17 15.87 2.43
N HIS A 87 5.87 15.96 3.73
CA HIS A 87 6.12 17.15 4.52
C HIS A 87 7.09 16.85 5.67
N TYR A 88 7.72 17.91 6.13
CA TYR A 88 8.33 17.94 7.45
C TYR A 88 7.69 19.07 8.30
N TYR A 89 7.72 18.86 9.60
CA TYR A 89 7.34 19.87 10.61
C TYR A 89 8.60 20.39 11.27
N LYS A 90 8.75 21.72 11.32
CA LYS A 90 9.83 22.41 12.01
C LYS A 90 9.39 23.80 12.42
N GLY A 91 9.73 24.23 13.64
CA GLY A 91 9.48 25.60 14.10
C GLY A 91 8.02 26.03 14.12
N GLY A 92 7.08 25.11 14.25
CA GLY A 92 5.63 25.39 14.25
C GLY A 92 4.96 25.27 12.87
N GLU A 93 5.70 24.96 11.81
CA GLU A 93 5.20 24.94 10.43
C GLU A 93 5.35 23.58 9.77
N PHE A 94 4.36 23.20 8.93
CA PHE A 94 4.42 22.07 8.02
C PHE A 94 4.90 22.55 6.64
N ILE A 95 6.01 22.00 6.17
CA ILE A 95 6.63 22.41 4.91
C ILE A 95 6.69 21.21 3.98
N CYS A 96 6.10 21.35 2.78
CA CYS A 96 6.15 20.33 1.74
C CYS A 96 7.55 20.28 1.13
N TYR A 97 8.23 19.12 1.24
CA TYR A 97 9.51 18.89 0.58
C TYR A 97 9.36 18.10 -0.73
N ARG A 98 8.27 17.31 -0.87
CA ARG A 98 7.95 16.58 -2.09
C ARG A 98 6.47 16.24 -2.18
N ASP A 99 5.76 16.78 -3.18
CA ASP A 99 4.43 16.33 -3.58
C ASP A 99 4.58 15.35 -4.74
N ILE A 100 4.49 14.05 -4.46
CA ILE A 100 4.71 12.99 -5.46
C ILE A 100 3.63 12.95 -6.54
N ALA A 101 2.44 13.50 -6.26
CA ALA A 101 1.34 13.58 -7.22
C ALA A 101 1.42 14.81 -8.15
N LYS A 102 2.34 15.74 -7.85
CA LYS A 102 2.52 16.95 -8.67
C LYS A 102 3.21 16.60 -9.98
N VAL A 103 2.58 17.00 -11.08
CA VAL A 103 3.11 16.82 -12.44
C VAL A 103 3.48 18.19 -12.99
N ASP A 104 4.78 18.44 -13.17
CA ASP A 104 5.26 19.72 -13.76
C ASP A 104 5.22 19.69 -15.30
N GLN A 105 5.41 18.52 -15.90
CA GLN A 105 5.38 18.32 -17.36
C GLN A 105 4.72 16.99 -17.71
N ILE A 106 3.83 17.02 -18.68
CA ILE A 106 3.21 15.81 -19.24
C ILE A 106 4.19 15.17 -20.23
N CYS A 107 4.37 13.86 -20.11
CA CYS A 107 5.14 13.04 -21.03
C CYS A 107 4.26 12.65 -22.23
N HIS A 108 4.68 13.03 -23.42
CA HIS A 108 4.00 12.72 -24.69
C HIS A 108 4.81 11.69 -25.53
N ASP A 109 5.56 10.80 -24.89
CA ASP A 109 6.21 9.69 -25.59
C ASP A 109 5.16 8.78 -26.27
N ASP A 110 5.60 8.04 -27.29
CA ASP A 110 4.75 7.04 -27.92
C ASP A 110 4.46 5.85 -26.97
N LEU A 111 3.48 5.03 -27.35
CA LEU A 111 2.99 3.91 -26.55
C LEU A 111 4.12 2.94 -26.16
N GLU A 112 4.96 2.55 -27.12
CA GLU A 112 6.04 1.59 -26.89
C GLU A 112 7.08 2.12 -25.91
N THR A 113 7.46 3.39 -26.08
CA THR A 113 8.40 4.07 -25.19
C THR A 113 7.83 4.19 -23.76
N VAL A 114 6.54 4.54 -23.63
CA VAL A 114 5.85 4.62 -22.33
C VAL A 114 5.82 3.25 -21.67
N CYS A 115 5.42 2.21 -22.37
CA CYS A 115 5.33 0.86 -21.82
C CYS A 115 6.71 0.30 -21.43
N HIS A 116 7.74 0.56 -22.22
CA HIS A 116 9.11 0.17 -21.87
C HIS A 116 9.58 0.85 -20.57
N LYS A 117 9.34 2.13 -20.42
CA LYS A 117 9.70 2.86 -19.19
C LYS A 117 8.88 2.41 -17.97
N ILE A 118 7.59 2.10 -18.14
CA ILE A 118 6.75 1.50 -17.09
C ILE A 118 7.35 0.17 -16.64
N HIS A 119 7.69 -0.71 -17.61
CA HIS A 119 8.32 -1.99 -17.34
C HIS A 119 9.60 -1.82 -16.54
N ASP A 120 10.57 -1.04 -17.05
CA ASP A 120 11.89 -0.92 -16.44
C ASP A 120 11.84 -0.32 -15.04
N LYS A 121 10.97 0.70 -14.84
CA LYS A 121 10.84 1.35 -13.54
C LYS A 121 10.14 0.45 -12.51
N LEU A 122 9.13 -0.33 -12.91
CA LEU A 122 8.51 -1.29 -11.99
C LEU A 122 9.48 -2.42 -11.64
N VAL A 123 10.22 -2.94 -12.61
CA VAL A 123 11.27 -3.93 -12.36
C VAL A 123 12.29 -3.38 -11.36
N ALA A 124 12.79 -2.16 -11.56
CA ALA A 124 13.71 -1.52 -10.63
C ALA A 124 13.09 -1.31 -9.24
N GLY A 125 11.81 -0.91 -9.18
CA GLY A 125 11.07 -0.74 -7.93
C GLY A 125 10.93 -2.03 -7.12
N VAL A 126 10.71 -3.17 -7.80
CA VAL A 126 10.72 -4.49 -7.15
C VAL A 126 12.13 -4.86 -6.70
N GLU A 127 13.14 -4.71 -7.55
CA GLU A 127 14.53 -5.05 -7.21
C GLU A 127 15.04 -4.32 -5.97
N LYS A 128 14.77 -3.02 -5.85
CA LYS A 128 15.13 -2.23 -4.65
C LYS A 128 14.55 -2.85 -3.38
N ARG A 129 13.33 -3.39 -3.45
CA ARG A 129 12.60 -3.92 -2.30
C ARG A 129 12.89 -5.37 -1.97
N LEU A 130 13.72 -6.05 -2.77
CA LEU A 130 14.22 -7.39 -2.47
C LEU A 130 15.42 -7.38 -1.51
N VAL A 131 16.08 -6.23 -1.35
CA VAL A 131 17.22 -6.09 -0.45
C VAL A 131 16.70 -6.08 1.00
N ALA A 132 16.98 -7.17 1.73
CA ALA A 132 16.55 -7.33 3.12
C ALA A 132 17.54 -8.25 3.87
N ASP A 133 17.69 -8.03 5.16
CA ASP A 133 18.41 -8.89 6.10
C ASP A 133 17.49 -9.98 6.72
N ALA A 134 16.17 -9.79 6.57
CA ALA A 134 15.14 -10.74 6.97
C ALA A 134 14.55 -11.49 5.76
N LYS A 135 13.89 -12.63 6.01
CA LYS A 135 13.23 -13.40 4.95
C LYS A 135 12.06 -12.64 4.37
N VAL A 136 12.02 -12.62 3.04
CA VAL A 136 11.01 -11.93 2.23
C VAL A 136 9.96 -12.90 1.73
N GLY A 137 8.69 -12.53 1.86
CA GLY A 137 7.53 -13.22 1.29
C GLY A 137 6.70 -12.28 0.42
N PHE A 138 5.71 -12.84 -0.25
CA PHE A 138 4.92 -12.11 -1.23
C PHE A 138 3.44 -12.43 -1.07
N LEU A 139 2.60 -11.40 -1.06
CA LEU A 139 1.15 -11.59 -1.10
C LEU A 139 0.72 -11.78 -2.56
N LEU A 140 0.08 -12.91 -2.86
CA LEU A 140 -0.32 -13.30 -4.21
C LEU A 140 -1.83 -13.57 -4.26
N SER A 141 -2.60 -12.62 -4.77
CA SER A 141 -4.07 -12.75 -4.91
C SER A 141 -4.52 -13.32 -6.25
N GLY A 142 -3.60 -13.60 -7.18
CA GLY A 142 -3.93 -13.97 -8.56
C GLY A 142 -4.47 -12.79 -9.41
N GLY A 143 -4.54 -11.58 -8.84
CA GLY A 143 -4.80 -10.33 -9.56
C GLY A 143 -3.54 -9.84 -10.28
N LEU A 144 -3.71 -8.94 -11.27
CA LEU A 144 -2.62 -8.41 -12.10
C LEU A 144 -1.44 -7.88 -11.25
N ASP A 145 -1.75 -7.01 -10.30
CA ASP A 145 -0.75 -6.21 -9.58
C ASP A 145 0.15 -7.07 -8.71
N SER A 146 -0.42 -7.87 -7.83
CA SER A 146 0.32 -8.81 -6.98
C SER A 146 1.07 -9.87 -7.81
N SER A 147 0.46 -10.33 -8.90
CA SER A 147 1.08 -11.32 -9.78
C SER A 147 2.30 -10.77 -10.51
N LEU A 148 2.27 -9.50 -10.96
CA LEU A 148 3.43 -8.85 -11.58
C LEU A 148 4.58 -8.67 -10.57
N VAL A 149 4.29 -8.23 -9.35
CA VAL A 149 5.31 -8.11 -8.30
C VAL A 149 5.98 -9.47 -8.05
N CYS A 150 5.19 -10.55 -7.91
CA CYS A 150 5.70 -11.90 -7.71
C CYS A 150 6.51 -12.40 -8.93
N ALA A 151 6.02 -12.18 -10.14
CA ALA A 151 6.69 -12.63 -11.37
C ALA A 151 8.03 -11.92 -11.58
N ILE A 152 8.10 -10.61 -11.35
CA ILE A 152 9.34 -9.84 -11.41
C ILE A 152 10.32 -10.36 -10.35
N ALA A 153 9.86 -10.53 -9.12
CA ALA A 153 10.69 -11.02 -8.02
C ALA A 153 11.23 -12.44 -8.30
N ALA A 154 10.39 -13.34 -8.84
CA ALA A 154 10.81 -14.70 -9.20
C ALA A 154 11.91 -14.69 -10.28
N LYS A 155 11.79 -13.81 -11.29
CA LYS A 155 12.85 -13.68 -12.33
C LYS A 155 14.17 -13.09 -11.79
N LYS A 156 14.13 -12.33 -10.70
CA LYS A 156 15.31 -11.72 -10.06
C LYS A 156 15.91 -12.57 -8.95
N SER A 157 15.16 -13.53 -8.44
CA SER A 157 15.60 -14.43 -7.37
C SER A 157 16.30 -15.67 -7.92
N LYS A 158 17.29 -16.17 -7.19
CA LYS A 158 18.00 -17.43 -7.54
C LYS A 158 17.25 -18.66 -7.05
N GLU A 159 16.51 -18.51 -5.97
CA GLU A 159 15.72 -19.56 -5.32
C GLU A 159 14.22 -19.25 -5.50
N PRO A 160 13.35 -20.27 -5.43
CA PRO A 160 11.92 -20.07 -5.45
C PRO A 160 11.49 -19.06 -4.39
N ILE A 161 10.72 -18.04 -4.78
CA ILE A 161 10.16 -17.08 -3.84
C ILE A 161 9.02 -17.71 -3.04
N ARG A 162 8.78 -17.23 -1.82
CA ARG A 162 7.68 -17.69 -0.97
C ARG A 162 6.44 -16.82 -1.18
N THR A 163 5.35 -17.40 -1.67
CA THR A 163 4.09 -16.69 -1.95
C THR A 163 2.94 -17.17 -1.08
N PHE A 164 1.99 -16.27 -0.76
CA PHE A 164 0.85 -16.55 0.11
C PHE A 164 -0.43 -16.00 -0.48
N ALA A 165 -1.49 -16.79 -0.39
CA ALA A 165 -2.85 -16.42 -0.75
C ALA A 165 -3.83 -16.75 0.38
N ILE A 166 -5.02 -16.14 0.36
CA ILE A 166 -6.09 -16.38 1.32
C ILE A 166 -7.42 -16.51 0.62
N GLY A 167 -8.30 -17.38 1.14
CA GLY A 167 -9.66 -17.54 0.67
C GLY A 167 -10.56 -18.10 1.75
N MET A 168 -11.88 -17.92 1.62
CA MET A 168 -12.88 -18.46 2.55
C MET A 168 -13.25 -19.93 2.26
N SER A 169 -12.79 -20.50 1.14
CA SER A 169 -12.93 -21.92 0.81
C SER A 169 -11.83 -22.29 -0.17
N GLU A 170 -11.58 -23.60 -0.27
CA GLU A 170 -10.61 -24.14 -1.24
C GLU A 170 -11.01 -23.84 -2.70
N ASP A 171 -12.29 -23.60 -2.95
CA ASP A 171 -12.83 -23.26 -4.28
C ASP A 171 -12.88 -21.74 -4.54
N ALA A 172 -12.31 -20.90 -3.66
CA ALA A 172 -12.27 -19.46 -3.86
C ALA A 172 -11.56 -19.12 -5.18
N ILE A 173 -12.22 -18.33 -6.02
CA ILE A 173 -11.75 -18.05 -7.38
C ILE A 173 -10.35 -17.44 -7.41
N ASP A 174 -10.00 -16.63 -6.42
CA ASP A 174 -8.68 -16.00 -6.32
C ASP A 174 -7.61 -17.01 -5.93
N LEU A 175 -7.89 -17.99 -5.07
CA LEU A 175 -6.95 -19.08 -4.77
C LEU A 175 -6.58 -19.87 -6.04
N LYS A 176 -7.57 -20.15 -6.89
CA LYS A 176 -7.33 -20.81 -8.16
C LYS A 176 -6.36 -20.03 -9.06
N TYR A 177 -6.55 -18.71 -9.18
CA TYR A 177 -5.68 -17.88 -9.99
C TYR A 177 -4.32 -17.64 -9.33
N ALA A 178 -4.27 -17.48 -8.01
CA ALA A 178 -3.02 -17.40 -7.26
C ALA A 178 -2.17 -18.67 -7.47
N LYS A 179 -2.78 -19.84 -7.36
CA LYS A 179 -2.14 -21.12 -7.59
C LYS A 179 -1.60 -21.24 -9.03
N GLN A 180 -2.39 -20.84 -10.03
CA GLN A 180 -1.96 -20.84 -11.42
C GLN A 180 -0.73 -19.95 -11.65
N VAL A 181 -0.71 -18.76 -11.07
CA VAL A 181 0.46 -17.87 -11.11
C VAL A 181 1.65 -18.50 -10.39
N ALA A 182 1.44 -19.04 -9.20
CA ALA A 182 2.48 -19.65 -8.38
C ALA A 182 3.17 -20.83 -9.11
N GLU A 183 2.37 -21.69 -9.75
CA GLU A 183 2.88 -22.80 -10.57
C GLU A 183 3.67 -22.28 -11.78
N TYR A 184 3.17 -21.21 -12.45
CA TYR A 184 3.85 -20.64 -13.61
C TYR A 184 5.21 -20.02 -13.27
N ILE A 185 5.30 -19.27 -12.18
CA ILE A 185 6.55 -18.62 -11.75
C ILE A 185 7.46 -19.55 -10.92
N GLY A 186 6.99 -20.75 -10.59
CA GLY A 186 7.74 -21.73 -9.80
C GLY A 186 7.95 -21.32 -8.35
N SER A 187 7.00 -20.63 -7.73
CA SER A 187 7.10 -20.20 -6.32
C SER A 187 6.74 -21.31 -5.33
N ASP A 188 7.30 -21.25 -4.12
CA ASP A 188 6.83 -22.04 -2.99
C ASP A 188 5.58 -21.36 -2.40
N HIS A 189 4.40 -21.88 -2.75
CA HIS A 189 3.10 -21.26 -2.51
C HIS A 189 2.37 -21.90 -1.32
N ALA A 190 1.79 -21.05 -0.47
CA ALA A 190 0.93 -21.48 0.62
C ALA A 190 -0.42 -20.75 0.57
N GLU A 191 -1.48 -21.51 0.82
CA GLU A 191 -2.87 -21.03 0.88
C GLU A 191 -3.36 -21.05 2.32
N VAL A 192 -4.00 -19.96 2.75
CA VAL A 192 -4.65 -19.83 4.05
C VAL A 192 -6.16 -19.87 3.83
N ILE A 193 -6.80 -20.88 4.37
CA ILE A 193 -8.26 -21.02 4.31
C ILE A 193 -8.85 -20.51 5.61
N ILE A 194 -9.78 -19.56 5.52
CA ILE A 194 -10.46 -18.95 6.67
C ILE A 194 -11.95 -19.26 6.66
N THR A 195 -12.52 -19.24 7.86
CA THR A 195 -13.96 -19.50 8.09
C THR A 195 -14.71 -18.21 8.40
N LYS A 196 -16.06 -18.31 8.44
CA LYS A 196 -16.93 -17.23 8.94
C LYS A 196 -16.55 -16.83 10.38
N GLU A 197 -16.29 -17.80 11.20
CA GLU A 197 -15.93 -17.65 12.61
C GLU A 197 -14.64 -16.87 12.75
N ASP A 198 -13.60 -17.19 11.96
CA ASP A 198 -12.32 -16.46 11.95
C ASP A 198 -12.51 -14.97 11.61
N VAL A 199 -13.37 -14.68 10.63
CA VAL A 199 -13.70 -13.31 10.21
C VAL A 199 -14.42 -12.55 11.34
N LEU A 200 -15.44 -13.15 11.95
CA LEU A 200 -16.20 -12.50 13.02
C LEU A 200 -15.36 -12.27 14.28
N GLU A 201 -14.51 -13.24 14.64
CA GLU A 201 -13.60 -13.13 15.79
C GLU A 201 -12.57 -12.00 15.59
N ALA A 202 -12.09 -11.81 14.36
CA ALA A 202 -11.11 -10.77 14.04
C ALA A 202 -11.72 -9.36 13.91
N LEU A 203 -13.04 -9.22 13.75
CA LEU A 203 -13.69 -7.96 13.36
C LEU A 203 -13.39 -6.80 14.30
N GLU A 204 -13.60 -6.96 15.60
CA GLU A 204 -13.37 -5.89 16.59
C GLU A 204 -11.89 -5.50 16.63
N THR A 205 -10.99 -6.49 16.57
CA THR A 205 -9.55 -6.25 16.52
C THR A 205 -9.16 -5.43 15.29
N VAL A 206 -9.69 -5.78 14.11
CA VAL A 206 -9.38 -5.06 12.86
C VAL A 206 -9.93 -3.63 12.89
N VAL A 207 -11.15 -3.41 13.35
CA VAL A 207 -11.72 -2.06 13.48
C VAL A 207 -10.88 -1.20 14.43
N GLN A 208 -10.51 -1.73 15.59
CA GLN A 208 -9.66 -1.05 16.55
C GLN A 208 -8.26 -0.76 16.01
N LEU A 209 -7.70 -1.70 15.25
CA LEU A 209 -6.38 -1.59 14.64
C LEU A 209 -6.33 -0.48 13.59
N LEU A 210 -7.32 -0.43 12.73
CA LEU A 210 -7.41 0.56 11.66
C LEU A 210 -7.72 1.96 12.17
N GLY A 211 -8.49 2.09 13.25
CA GLY A 211 -8.96 3.38 13.76
C GLY A 211 -9.85 4.13 12.77
N THR A 212 -10.58 3.41 11.92
CA THR A 212 -11.52 3.94 10.93
C THR A 212 -12.82 3.15 10.94
N PHE A 213 -13.91 3.76 10.50
CA PHE A 213 -15.20 3.12 10.23
C PHE A 213 -15.55 3.10 8.74
N ASP A 214 -14.56 3.35 7.87
CA ASP A 214 -14.74 3.13 6.44
C ASP A 214 -14.93 1.64 6.14
N ILE A 215 -16.13 1.28 5.68
CA ILE A 215 -16.52 -0.12 5.49
C ILE A 215 -15.68 -0.82 4.42
N THR A 216 -15.21 -0.10 3.40
CA THR A 216 -14.41 -0.66 2.32
C THR A 216 -13.02 -1.04 2.84
N THR A 217 -12.42 -0.14 3.62
CA THR A 217 -11.13 -0.39 4.27
C THR A 217 -11.22 -1.55 5.25
N ILE A 218 -12.27 -1.60 6.11
CA ILE A 218 -12.46 -2.69 7.08
C ILE A 218 -12.59 -4.04 6.36
N ARG A 219 -13.47 -4.14 5.35
CA ARG A 219 -13.68 -5.40 4.60
C ARG A 219 -12.38 -5.91 3.96
N ALA A 220 -11.65 -5.05 3.29
CA ALA A 220 -10.40 -5.41 2.64
C ALA A 220 -9.31 -5.79 3.66
N SER A 221 -9.39 -5.25 4.88
CA SER A 221 -8.43 -5.53 5.96
C SER A 221 -8.62 -6.90 6.60
N MET A 222 -9.84 -7.44 6.62
CA MET A 222 -10.12 -8.72 7.28
C MET A 222 -9.22 -9.85 6.75
N GLY A 223 -9.25 -10.06 5.43
CA GLY A 223 -8.41 -11.09 4.79
C GLY A 223 -6.92 -10.81 4.95
N MET A 224 -6.49 -9.54 4.77
CA MET A 224 -5.08 -9.19 4.91
C MET A 224 -4.55 -9.41 6.33
N TYR A 225 -5.31 -9.02 7.35
CA TYR A 225 -4.96 -9.24 8.76
C TYR A 225 -4.79 -10.73 9.08
N LEU A 226 -5.80 -11.55 8.72
CA LEU A 226 -5.78 -12.98 8.98
C LEU A 226 -4.64 -13.69 8.23
N LEU A 227 -4.38 -13.31 6.99
CA LEU A 227 -3.26 -13.82 6.21
C LEU A 227 -1.92 -13.48 6.86
N CYS A 228 -1.72 -12.23 7.25
CA CYS A 228 -0.47 -11.78 7.90
C CYS A 228 -0.26 -12.45 9.27
N LYS A 229 -1.34 -12.64 10.04
CA LYS A 229 -1.31 -13.41 11.28
C LYS A 229 -0.83 -14.83 11.04
N ALA A 230 -1.41 -15.54 10.09
CA ALA A 230 -1.01 -16.91 9.75
C ALA A 230 0.45 -16.97 9.26
N ILE A 231 0.91 -16.03 8.45
CA ILE A 231 2.31 -15.97 7.98
C ILE A 231 3.26 -15.81 9.19
N HIS A 232 2.95 -14.89 10.09
CA HIS A 232 3.78 -14.65 11.27
C HIS A 232 3.87 -15.88 12.18
N GLU A 233 2.75 -16.56 12.42
CA GLU A 233 2.64 -17.71 13.31
C GLU A 233 3.29 -18.99 12.73
N THR A 234 3.30 -19.14 11.40
CA THR A 234 3.72 -20.38 10.74
C THR A 234 5.06 -20.30 10.02
N THR A 235 5.65 -19.09 9.90
CA THR A 235 6.89 -18.88 9.16
C THR A 235 7.86 -17.94 9.88
N ASP A 236 9.09 -17.93 9.40
CA ASP A 236 10.13 -16.96 9.80
C ASP A 236 10.26 -15.75 8.85
N ILE A 237 9.31 -15.56 7.96
CA ILE A 237 9.22 -14.38 7.10
C ILE A 237 8.90 -13.15 7.95
N ARG A 238 9.58 -12.03 7.65
CA ARG A 238 9.37 -10.74 8.34
C ARG A 238 9.14 -9.57 7.40
N VAL A 239 9.33 -9.74 6.11
CA VAL A 239 9.09 -8.72 5.08
C VAL A 239 8.09 -9.26 4.07
N LEU A 240 7.09 -8.44 3.68
CA LEU A 240 6.09 -8.79 2.69
C LEU A 240 6.01 -7.73 1.59
N LEU A 241 6.15 -8.16 0.34
CA LEU A 241 5.86 -7.32 -0.83
C LEU A 241 4.40 -7.47 -1.24
N THR A 242 3.78 -6.32 -1.57
CA THR A 242 2.35 -6.23 -1.94
C THR A 242 2.17 -5.52 -3.29
N GLY A 243 0.98 -5.63 -3.88
CA GLY A 243 0.61 -4.97 -5.14
C GLY A 243 -0.17 -3.66 -4.96
N GLU A 244 -0.13 -3.03 -3.79
CA GLU A 244 -0.86 -1.78 -3.50
C GLU A 244 -0.36 -0.61 -4.37
N ILE A 245 -1.17 0.45 -4.49
CA ILE A 245 -0.89 1.71 -5.22
C ILE A 245 -1.15 1.62 -6.74
N SER A 246 -1.13 0.45 -7.32
CA SER A 246 -1.33 0.28 -8.77
C SER A 246 -2.68 0.83 -9.26
N ASP A 247 -3.74 0.72 -8.46
CA ASP A 247 -5.09 1.17 -8.82
C ASP A 247 -5.19 2.69 -8.95
N GLU A 248 -4.51 3.40 -8.09
CA GLU A 248 -4.49 4.87 -8.07
C GLU A 248 -3.70 5.45 -9.23
N LEU A 249 -2.69 4.72 -9.70
CA LEU A 249 -1.84 5.13 -10.80
C LEU A 249 -2.45 4.86 -12.18
N PHE A 250 -3.03 3.67 -12.37
CA PHE A 250 -3.51 3.19 -13.68
C PHE A 250 -5.02 3.16 -13.83
N GLY A 251 -5.75 3.47 -12.77
CA GLY A 251 -7.20 3.43 -12.73
C GLY A 251 -7.78 2.13 -12.18
N TYR A 252 -9.02 2.24 -11.76
CA TYR A 252 -9.86 1.16 -11.23
C TYR A 252 -11.29 1.37 -11.72
N LYS A 253 -12.20 0.44 -11.41
CA LYS A 253 -13.60 0.44 -11.86
C LYS A 253 -14.29 1.82 -11.84
N TYR A 254 -14.03 2.65 -10.83
CA TYR A 254 -14.64 3.98 -10.71
C TYR A 254 -13.99 5.03 -11.63
N THR A 255 -12.70 4.90 -11.94
CA THR A 255 -12.01 5.80 -12.89
C THR A 255 -12.26 5.41 -14.35
N ASP A 256 -12.75 4.20 -14.61
CA ASP A 256 -13.14 3.77 -15.96
C ASP A 256 -14.31 4.62 -16.51
N PHE A 257 -15.03 5.31 -15.64
CA PHE A 257 -16.12 6.25 -16.00
C PHE A 257 -15.66 7.71 -16.07
N ALA A 258 -14.37 8.00 -16.00
CA ALA A 258 -13.87 9.36 -16.14
C ALA A 258 -14.33 9.95 -17.49
N PRO A 259 -14.96 11.13 -17.50
CA PRO A 259 -15.51 11.72 -18.73
C PRO A 259 -14.43 12.13 -19.72
N ASP A 260 -13.24 12.44 -19.23
CA ASP A 260 -12.08 12.85 -20.02
C ASP A 260 -10.76 12.60 -19.26
N ALA A 261 -9.66 12.84 -19.94
CA ALA A 261 -8.32 12.64 -19.39
C ALA A 261 -7.99 13.59 -18.22
N ALA A 262 -8.53 14.80 -18.24
CA ALA A 262 -8.32 15.78 -17.18
C ALA A 262 -9.00 15.32 -15.87
N ALA A 263 -10.23 14.82 -15.96
CA ALA A 263 -10.96 14.25 -14.83
C ALA A 263 -10.26 12.99 -14.28
N PHE A 264 -9.77 12.10 -15.16
CA PHE A 264 -8.97 10.94 -14.75
C PHE A 264 -7.74 11.38 -13.95
N GLN A 265 -6.96 12.33 -14.49
CA GLN A 265 -5.74 12.80 -13.83
C GLN A 265 -6.04 13.49 -12.50
N ALA A 266 -7.10 14.30 -12.43
CA ALA A 266 -7.50 14.95 -11.18
C ALA A 266 -7.85 13.93 -10.10
N GLU A 267 -8.58 12.87 -10.45
CA GLU A 267 -8.91 11.80 -9.50
C GLU A 267 -7.67 11.00 -9.10
N ALA A 268 -6.75 10.68 -10.02
CA ALA A 268 -5.48 10.01 -9.70
C ALA A 268 -4.64 10.84 -8.73
N VAL A 269 -4.49 12.15 -8.98
CA VAL A 269 -3.78 13.08 -8.08
C VAL A 269 -4.40 13.08 -6.68
N LYS A 270 -5.73 13.18 -6.60
CA LYS A 270 -6.45 13.14 -5.33
C LYS A 270 -6.17 11.83 -4.58
N ARG A 271 -6.31 10.69 -5.25
CA ARG A 271 -6.13 9.38 -4.62
C ARG A 271 -4.71 9.14 -4.14
N ILE A 272 -3.70 9.52 -4.91
CA ILE A 272 -2.30 9.42 -4.47
C ILE A 272 -2.06 10.26 -3.21
N ARG A 273 -2.63 11.46 -3.11
CA ARG A 273 -2.49 12.29 -1.91
C ARG A 273 -3.25 11.75 -0.69
N GLU A 274 -4.34 11.05 -0.91
CA GLU A 274 -5.20 10.48 0.14
C GLU A 274 -4.87 9.02 0.50
N LEU A 275 -3.95 8.39 -0.21
CA LEU A 275 -3.63 6.96 -0.10
C LEU A 275 -3.29 6.52 1.32
N HIS A 276 -2.63 7.39 2.05
CA HIS A 276 -2.24 7.20 3.44
C HIS A 276 -3.42 7.09 4.43
N MET A 277 -4.65 7.37 3.99
CA MET A 277 -5.88 7.23 4.78
C MET A 277 -6.66 5.94 4.46
N TYR A 278 -6.31 5.23 3.37
CA TYR A 278 -7.05 4.08 2.85
C TYR A 278 -6.16 2.85 2.66
N ASP A 279 -5.78 2.54 1.42
CA ASP A 279 -5.15 1.26 1.09
C ASP A 279 -3.75 1.09 1.69
N VAL A 280 -2.96 2.14 1.74
CA VAL A 280 -1.63 2.10 2.37
C VAL A 280 -1.74 2.01 3.89
N LEU A 281 -2.72 2.71 4.51
CA LEU A 281 -3.01 2.56 5.94
C LEU A 281 -3.41 1.13 6.27
N ARG A 282 -4.31 0.55 5.47
CA ARG A 282 -4.73 -0.85 5.59
C ARG A 282 -3.55 -1.80 5.55
N ALA A 283 -2.73 -1.69 4.51
CA ALA A 283 -1.57 -2.56 4.33
C ALA A 283 -0.61 -2.46 5.51
N ASP A 284 -0.22 -1.23 5.90
CA ASP A 284 0.68 -1.03 7.04
C ASP A 284 0.10 -1.62 8.33
N ARG A 285 -1.16 -1.30 8.67
CA ARG A 285 -1.77 -1.75 9.93
C ARG A 285 -1.90 -3.27 10.02
N CYS A 286 -2.40 -3.92 8.96
CA CYS A 286 -2.60 -5.36 8.96
C CYS A 286 -1.29 -6.15 8.99
N ILE A 287 -0.23 -5.59 8.38
CA ILE A 287 1.08 -6.24 8.29
C ILE A 287 1.90 -5.97 9.57
N SER A 288 2.00 -4.71 9.99
CA SER A 288 2.85 -4.30 11.12
C SER A 288 2.41 -4.87 12.46
N VAL A 289 1.09 -4.99 12.72
CA VAL A 289 0.57 -5.58 13.97
C VAL A 289 0.99 -7.03 14.14
N ASN A 290 1.27 -7.70 13.04
CA ASN A 290 1.77 -9.07 13.01
C ASN A 290 3.31 -9.13 12.99
N SER A 291 4.02 -8.07 13.38
CA SER A 291 5.48 -7.98 13.38
C SER A 291 6.11 -8.27 12.02
N LEU A 292 5.44 -7.85 10.95
CA LEU A 292 5.88 -7.95 9.58
C LEU A 292 6.08 -6.54 9.00
N GLU A 293 6.98 -6.40 8.03
CA GLU A 293 7.23 -5.16 7.31
C GLU A 293 6.54 -5.19 5.94
N ALA A 294 5.70 -4.19 5.65
CA ALA A 294 5.12 -4.01 4.32
C ALA A 294 6.09 -3.27 3.40
N ARG A 295 6.23 -3.75 2.17
CA ARG A 295 6.92 -3.06 1.07
C ARG A 295 6.01 -2.98 -0.14
N VAL A 296 5.96 -1.79 -0.77
CA VAL A 296 5.03 -1.47 -1.87
C VAL A 296 5.80 -1.07 -3.13
N PRO A 297 6.16 -2.02 -4.02
CA PRO A 297 6.96 -1.72 -5.21
C PRO A 297 6.34 -0.69 -6.15
N PHE A 298 5.02 -0.67 -6.30
CA PHE A 298 4.31 0.36 -7.09
C PHE A 298 4.42 1.76 -6.47
N GLY A 299 4.82 1.87 -5.22
CA GLY A 299 5.14 3.12 -4.51
C GLY A 299 6.57 3.59 -4.70
N ASP A 300 7.36 2.98 -5.58
CA ASP A 300 8.69 3.50 -5.93
C ASP A 300 8.56 4.93 -6.46
N LEU A 301 9.35 5.85 -5.91
CA LEU A 301 9.19 7.29 -6.19
C LEU A 301 9.41 7.62 -7.67
N ASP A 302 10.40 6.99 -8.30
CA ASP A 302 10.68 7.18 -9.72
C ASP A 302 9.56 6.59 -10.59
N PHE A 303 9.00 5.46 -10.18
CA PHE A 303 7.87 4.82 -10.87
C PHE A 303 6.62 5.69 -10.79
N VAL A 304 6.23 6.10 -9.56
CA VAL A 304 5.04 6.95 -9.34
C VAL A 304 5.14 8.25 -10.11
N GLN A 305 6.28 8.93 -9.99
CA GLN A 305 6.49 10.22 -10.67
C GLN A 305 6.40 10.08 -12.19
N TYR A 306 6.97 9.02 -12.75
CA TYR A 306 6.89 8.76 -14.18
C TYR A 306 5.45 8.46 -14.62
N VAL A 307 4.76 7.51 -13.97
CA VAL A 307 3.39 7.13 -14.35
C VAL A 307 2.42 8.29 -14.21
N MET A 308 2.59 9.13 -13.17
CA MET A 308 1.80 10.34 -13.00
C MET A 308 2.05 11.36 -14.13
N SER A 309 3.26 11.42 -14.68
CA SER A 309 3.61 12.32 -15.80
C SER A 309 3.14 11.83 -17.18
N VAL A 310 2.84 10.55 -17.34
CA VAL A 310 2.32 9.98 -18.60
C VAL A 310 1.03 10.71 -19.01
N ASP A 311 0.90 11.03 -20.29
CA ASP A 311 -0.30 11.68 -20.84
C ASP A 311 -1.56 10.93 -20.39
N PRO A 312 -2.45 11.55 -19.61
CA PRO A 312 -3.62 10.88 -19.07
C PRO A 312 -4.57 10.36 -20.14
N GLU A 313 -4.51 10.89 -21.39
CA GLU A 313 -5.19 10.30 -22.54
C GLU A 313 -4.80 8.84 -22.80
N MET A 314 -3.58 8.46 -22.49
CA MET A 314 -3.10 7.08 -22.65
C MET A 314 -3.57 6.16 -21.51
N LYS A 315 -3.97 6.73 -20.36
CA LYS A 315 -4.44 5.98 -19.18
C LYS A 315 -5.95 5.72 -19.20
N LEU A 316 -6.69 6.43 -20.04
CA LEU A 316 -8.13 6.21 -20.21
C LEU A 316 -8.43 4.78 -20.69
N ASN A 317 -9.55 4.23 -20.23
CA ASN A 317 -10.00 2.89 -20.63
C ASN A 317 -10.55 2.89 -22.09
N LYS A 318 -9.68 3.19 -23.06
CA LYS A 318 -10.03 3.27 -24.49
C LYS A 318 -10.18 1.89 -25.15
N TYR A 319 -9.59 0.86 -24.53
CA TYR A 319 -9.52 -0.49 -25.10
C TYR A 319 -10.50 -1.46 -24.41
N ASN A 320 -11.45 -0.94 -23.64
CA ASN A 320 -12.32 -1.73 -22.76
C ASN A 320 -11.53 -2.70 -21.85
N LYS A 321 -10.34 -2.27 -21.42
CA LYS A 321 -9.44 -3.04 -20.58
C LYS A 321 -8.76 -2.14 -19.57
N GLY A 322 -9.15 -2.27 -18.32
CA GLY A 322 -8.52 -1.54 -17.21
C GLY A 322 -7.03 -1.82 -17.12
N LYS A 323 -6.24 -0.78 -16.82
CA LYS A 323 -4.78 -0.83 -16.70
C LYS A 323 -4.05 -1.27 -17.98
N TYR A 324 -4.55 -0.86 -19.15
CA TYR A 324 -4.00 -1.30 -20.44
C TYR A 324 -2.48 -1.09 -20.53
N LEU A 325 -1.97 0.08 -20.15
CA LEU A 325 -0.53 0.39 -20.20
C LEU A 325 0.31 -0.58 -19.38
N LEU A 326 -0.15 -0.90 -18.16
CA LEU A 326 0.56 -1.83 -17.28
C LEU A 326 0.56 -3.25 -17.88
N ARG A 327 -0.57 -3.69 -18.45
CA ARG A 327 -0.66 -5.02 -19.10
C ARG A 327 0.23 -5.09 -20.33
N HIS A 328 0.17 -4.08 -21.18
CA HIS A 328 0.97 -4.03 -22.42
C HIS A 328 2.47 -3.94 -22.13
N ALA A 329 2.86 -3.21 -21.06
CA ALA A 329 4.26 -3.13 -20.64
C ALA A 329 4.87 -4.49 -20.23
N PHE A 330 4.05 -5.48 -19.89
CA PHE A 330 4.49 -6.82 -19.48
C PHE A 330 3.97 -7.93 -20.40
N GLU A 331 3.51 -7.59 -21.61
CA GLU A 331 3.01 -8.57 -22.58
C GLU A 331 4.15 -9.45 -23.12
N ASP A 332 5.31 -8.85 -23.31
CA ASP A 332 6.53 -9.55 -23.67
C ASP A 332 7.32 -9.99 -22.43
N GLY A 333 8.15 -10.99 -22.58
CA GLY A 333 9.12 -11.42 -21.55
C GLY A 333 8.63 -12.49 -20.60
N ASP A 334 7.50 -13.15 -20.88
CA ASP A 334 7.00 -14.33 -20.15
C ASP A 334 6.91 -14.11 -18.61
N TYR A 335 6.35 -12.96 -18.19
CA TYR A 335 6.13 -12.68 -16.79
C TYR A 335 4.92 -13.42 -16.24
N LEU A 336 3.82 -13.44 -16.97
CA LEU A 336 2.55 -14.05 -16.56
C LEU A 336 1.90 -14.80 -17.73
N PRO A 337 1.08 -15.84 -17.48
CA PRO A 337 0.21 -16.40 -18.49
C PRO A 337 -0.70 -15.33 -19.08
N HIS A 338 -0.97 -15.39 -20.39
CA HIS A 338 -1.78 -14.40 -21.09
C HIS A 338 -3.17 -14.22 -20.43
N GLU A 339 -3.81 -15.31 -20.01
CA GLU A 339 -5.10 -15.27 -19.34
C GLU A 339 -5.06 -14.57 -17.98
N ILE A 340 -3.94 -14.55 -17.29
CA ILE A 340 -3.74 -13.80 -16.03
C ILE A 340 -3.45 -12.34 -16.34
N LEU A 341 -2.51 -12.09 -17.25
CA LEU A 341 -2.13 -10.73 -17.64
C LEU A 341 -3.33 -9.92 -18.14
N TRP A 342 -4.25 -10.56 -18.87
CA TRP A 342 -5.43 -9.92 -19.46
C TRP A 342 -6.75 -10.23 -18.76
N ARG A 343 -6.69 -10.85 -17.57
CA ARG A 343 -7.89 -11.12 -16.74
C ARG A 343 -8.58 -9.83 -16.34
N GLU A 344 -9.94 -9.86 -16.32
CA GLU A 344 -10.71 -8.80 -15.69
C GLU A 344 -10.47 -8.74 -14.17
N LYS A 345 -10.39 -7.52 -13.62
CA LYS A 345 -10.12 -7.33 -12.20
C LYS A 345 -11.34 -7.67 -11.35
N ALA A 346 -11.15 -8.51 -10.32
CA ALA A 346 -12.03 -8.64 -9.17
C ALA A 346 -11.43 -7.87 -7.98
N ALA A 347 -12.28 -7.26 -7.14
CA ALA A 347 -11.80 -6.64 -5.91
C ALA A 347 -11.37 -7.71 -4.91
N PHE A 348 -10.29 -7.47 -4.17
CA PHE A 348 -9.80 -8.40 -3.15
C PHE A 348 -10.88 -8.77 -2.12
N SER A 349 -11.66 -7.78 -1.66
CA SER A 349 -12.77 -8.01 -0.73
C SER A 349 -13.89 -8.90 -1.28
N ASP A 350 -14.09 -8.89 -2.61
CA ASP A 350 -15.10 -9.72 -3.27
C ASP A 350 -14.58 -11.13 -3.55
N ALA A 351 -13.28 -11.24 -3.73
CA ALA A 351 -12.60 -12.45 -4.16
C ALA A 351 -12.22 -13.38 -3.01
N VAL A 352 -11.98 -12.81 -1.82
CA VAL A 352 -11.80 -13.58 -0.57
C VAL A 352 -13.11 -14.28 -0.18
N GLY A 353 -14.28 -13.66 -0.49
CA GLY A 353 -15.60 -14.27 -0.33
C GLY A 353 -16.71 -13.24 -0.40
N HIS A 354 -17.61 -13.34 -1.38
CA HIS A 354 -18.83 -12.52 -1.46
C HIS A 354 -19.68 -12.61 -0.17
N SER A 355 -19.67 -13.78 0.47
CA SER A 355 -20.38 -14.04 1.73
C SER A 355 -19.81 -13.24 2.92
N MET A 356 -18.59 -12.74 2.89
CA MET A 356 -18.01 -11.98 4.00
C MET A 356 -18.81 -10.71 4.32
N VAL A 357 -19.29 -10.00 3.29
CA VAL A 357 -20.12 -8.79 3.48
C VAL A 357 -21.42 -9.13 4.18
N ASP A 358 -22.07 -10.21 3.76
CA ASP A 358 -23.33 -10.67 4.34
C ASP A 358 -23.13 -11.09 5.81
N TYR A 359 -22.02 -11.76 6.11
CA TYR A 359 -21.69 -12.15 7.49
C TYR A 359 -21.46 -10.95 8.41
N LEU A 360 -20.71 -9.93 7.94
CA LEU A 360 -20.48 -8.71 8.70
C LEU A 360 -21.78 -7.93 8.93
N LYS A 361 -22.65 -7.88 7.92
CA LYS A 361 -23.97 -7.26 8.01
C LYS A 361 -24.87 -7.98 9.00
N GLU A 362 -24.99 -9.31 8.87
CA GLU A 362 -25.79 -10.16 9.77
C GLU A 362 -25.31 -10.01 11.23
N TYR A 363 -23.98 -9.99 11.45
CA TYR A 363 -23.40 -9.76 12.76
C TYR A 363 -23.77 -8.39 13.32
N ALA A 364 -23.61 -7.32 12.55
CA ALA A 364 -23.93 -5.97 12.97
C ALA A 364 -25.42 -5.79 13.29
N GLU A 365 -26.30 -6.36 12.46
CA GLU A 365 -27.76 -6.38 12.71
C GLU A 365 -28.14 -7.19 13.96
N GLY A 366 -27.35 -8.22 14.29
CA GLY A 366 -27.54 -9.02 15.53
C GLY A 366 -27.02 -8.33 16.80
N CYS A 367 -26.09 -7.40 16.68
CA CYS A 367 -25.49 -6.68 17.83
C CYS A 367 -26.33 -5.50 18.32
N TYR A 368 -27.17 -4.90 17.47
CA TYR A 368 -27.93 -3.69 17.79
C TYR A 368 -29.38 -3.83 17.33
N THR A 369 -30.31 -3.38 18.17
CA THR A 369 -31.70 -3.14 17.74
C THR A 369 -31.73 -1.88 16.85
N GLU A 370 -32.78 -1.74 16.04
CA GLU A 370 -32.97 -0.56 15.20
C GLU A 370 -33.03 0.73 16.04
N GLU A 371 -33.65 0.68 17.23
CA GLU A 371 -33.73 1.80 18.19
C GLU A 371 -32.34 2.18 18.74
N GLU A 372 -31.52 1.18 19.09
CA GLU A 372 -30.14 1.43 19.58
C GLU A 372 -29.25 1.99 18.48
N PHE A 373 -29.43 1.55 17.24
CA PHE A 373 -28.69 2.05 16.10
C PHE A 373 -29.04 3.51 15.81
N GLU A 374 -30.32 3.86 15.77
CA GLU A 374 -30.79 5.22 15.57
C GLU A 374 -30.37 6.18 16.72
N ALA A 375 -30.32 5.68 17.96
CA ALA A 375 -29.88 6.47 19.13
C ALA A 375 -28.37 6.78 19.12
N LYS A 376 -27.54 6.01 18.37
CA LYS A 376 -26.10 6.18 18.23
C LYS A 376 -25.69 6.95 16.97
N ARG A 377 -26.62 7.18 16.05
CA ARG A 377 -26.41 7.90 14.80
C ARG A 377 -26.48 9.42 15.01
#